data_7cd0b869066aeef613227fc33703a997
#
_entry.id   7cd0b869066aeef613227fc33703a997
#
_cell.length_a   1.000
_cell.length_b   1.000
_cell.length_c   1.000
_cell.angle_alpha   90.00
_cell.angle_beta   90.00
_cell.angle_gamma   90.00
#
_symmetry.space_group_name_H-M   'P 1'
#
loop_
_entity.id
_entity.type
_entity.pdbx_description
1 polymer ?
#
loop_
_entity_poly.entity_id
_entity_poly.type
_entity_poly.pdbx_seq_one_letter_code
_entity_poly.pdbx_strand_id
1 'polypeptide(L)'
;MPRSQLDNQLLVQLMQETALADRKAFERLYQLTSPFLMGLSYRLLRDKGLAEEALQEAFVHIWFKANEYRDECGAVFPWIAAIVRYRSLDVQIGRAHV
;
A
#
# COMPACT_ATOMS: atom_id res chain seq x y z
N MET A 1 3.97 19.44 -8.88
CA MET A 1 3.25 19.22 -7.61
C MET A 1 3.31 17.76 -7.22
N PRO A 2 3.68 17.47 -5.99
CA PRO A 2 3.73 16.08 -5.55
C PRO A 2 2.42 15.33 -5.76
N ARG A 3 1.30 16.03 -5.71
CA ARG A 3 -0.02 15.42 -5.87
C ARG A 3 -0.25 14.81 -7.22
N SER A 4 0.44 15.28 -8.26
CA SER A 4 0.26 14.71 -9.59
C SER A 4 0.73 13.26 -9.65
N GLN A 5 1.64 12.86 -8.76
CA GLN A 5 2.12 11.49 -8.69
C GLN A 5 1.06 10.55 -8.11
N LEU A 6 0.08 11.10 -7.38
CA LEU A 6 -0.98 10.32 -6.76
C LEU A 6 -2.32 10.59 -7.44
N ASP A 7 -2.30 10.89 -8.74
CA ASP A 7 -3.51 11.04 -9.52
C ASP A 7 -4.33 9.77 -9.43
N ASN A 8 -5.55 9.89 -8.93
CA ASN A 8 -6.38 8.71 -8.69
C ASN A 8 -6.71 7.96 -9.98
N GLN A 9 -6.87 8.67 -11.09
CA GLN A 9 -7.15 7.98 -12.36
C GLN A 9 -6.01 7.05 -12.75
N LEU A 10 -4.77 7.51 -12.59
CA LEU A 10 -3.62 6.69 -12.86
C LEU A 10 -3.56 5.50 -11.90
N LEU A 11 -3.80 5.75 -10.62
CA LEU A 11 -3.76 4.67 -9.63
C LEU A 11 -4.85 3.64 -9.88
N VAL A 12 -6.04 4.07 -10.30
CA VAL A 12 -7.11 3.14 -10.66
C VAL A 12 -6.69 2.27 -11.82
N GLN A 13 -6.10 2.87 -12.85
CA GLN A 13 -5.63 2.10 -14.00
C GLN A 13 -4.59 1.07 -13.58
N LEU A 14 -3.63 1.48 -12.73
CA LEU A 14 -2.61 0.56 -12.26
C LEU A 14 -3.19 -0.55 -11.40
N MET A 15 -4.22 -0.25 -10.60
CA MET A 15 -4.90 -1.27 -9.83
C MET A 15 -5.61 -2.28 -10.72
N GLN A 16 -6.28 -1.80 -11.77
CA GLN A 16 -6.95 -2.68 -12.71
C GLN A 16 -5.96 -3.61 -13.40
N GLU A 17 -4.82 -3.08 -13.80
CA GLU A 17 -3.79 -3.88 -14.45
C GLU A 17 -3.15 -4.85 -13.47
N THR A 18 -2.95 -4.43 -12.23
CA THR A 18 -2.45 -5.31 -11.18
C THR A 18 -3.42 -6.47 -10.95
N ALA A 19 -4.72 -6.19 -10.98
CA ALA A 19 -5.74 -7.22 -10.82
C ALA A 19 -5.68 -8.25 -11.94
N LEU A 20 -5.13 -7.88 -13.10
CA LEU A 20 -4.92 -8.80 -14.21
C LEU A 20 -3.52 -9.43 -14.17
N ALA A 21 -2.85 -9.32 -13.03
CA ALA A 21 -1.53 -9.90 -12.79
C ALA A 21 -0.41 -9.25 -13.61
N ASP A 22 -0.56 -7.96 -13.91
CA ASP A 22 0.49 -7.21 -14.60
C ASP A 22 1.52 -6.74 -13.58
N ARG A 23 2.67 -7.39 -13.58
CA ARG A 23 3.74 -7.10 -12.61
C ARG A 23 4.32 -5.71 -12.77
N LYS A 24 4.41 -5.21 -13.99
CA LYS A 24 4.95 -3.87 -14.24
C LYS A 24 4.03 -2.81 -13.65
N ALA A 25 2.72 -3.01 -13.79
CA ALA A 25 1.75 -2.09 -13.20
C ALA A 25 1.85 -2.12 -11.68
N PHE A 26 2.02 -3.29 -11.12
CA PHE A 26 2.17 -3.44 -9.67
C PHE A 26 3.44 -2.74 -9.17
N GLU A 27 4.56 -2.91 -9.87
CA GLU A 27 5.80 -2.24 -9.50
C GLU A 27 5.65 -0.72 -9.58
N ARG A 28 4.97 -0.24 -10.61
CA ARG A 28 4.75 1.18 -10.76
C ARG A 28 3.88 1.72 -9.62
N LEU A 29 2.84 0.99 -9.28
CA LEU A 29 1.97 1.34 -8.16
C LEU A 29 2.80 1.46 -6.88
N TYR A 30 3.67 0.50 -6.63
CA TYR A 30 4.55 0.52 -5.49
C TYR A 30 5.47 1.75 -5.51
N GLN A 31 6.11 2.00 -6.65
CA GLN A 31 7.05 3.13 -6.76
C GLN A 31 6.38 4.47 -6.49
N LEU A 32 5.14 4.64 -6.98
CA LEU A 32 4.44 5.90 -6.83
C LEU A 32 3.94 6.13 -5.41
N THR A 33 3.58 5.09 -4.70
CA THR A 33 2.91 5.23 -3.40
C THR A 33 3.82 4.94 -2.21
N SER A 34 4.86 4.14 -2.37
CA SER A 34 5.66 3.68 -1.24
C SER A 34 6.35 4.80 -0.46
N PRO A 35 6.83 5.90 -1.06
CA PRO A 35 7.44 6.95 -0.24
C PRO A 35 6.48 7.53 0.80
N PHE A 36 5.21 7.66 0.43
CA PHE A 36 4.20 8.19 1.34
C PHE A 36 3.77 7.14 2.37
N LEU A 37 3.65 5.90 1.93
CA LEU A 37 3.22 4.81 2.80
C LEU A 37 4.30 4.41 3.79
N MET A 38 5.55 4.55 3.39
CA MET A 38 6.67 4.30 4.30
C MET A 38 6.62 5.26 5.49
N GLY A 39 6.29 6.52 5.22
CA GLY A 39 6.11 7.50 6.29
C GLY A 39 5.01 7.09 7.26
N LEU A 40 3.91 6.58 6.74
CA LEU A 40 2.81 6.11 7.57
C LEU A 40 3.23 4.94 8.45
N SER A 41 3.87 3.95 7.86
CA SER A 41 4.30 2.75 8.57
C SER A 41 5.36 3.10 9.63
N TYR A 42 6.30 3.96 9.27
CA TYR A 42 7.34 4.37 10.21
C TYR A 42 6.75 5.13 11.41
N ARG A 43 5.76 5.97 11.16
CA ARG A 43 5.11 6.71 12.24
C ARG A 43 4.49 5.78 13.26
N LEU A 44 3.95 4.65 12.80
CA LEU A 44 3.33 3.67 13.68
C LEU A 44 4.34 2.78 14.39
N LEU A 45 5.41 2.39 13.70
CA LEU A 45 6.32 1.38 14.21
C LEU A 45 7.60 1.96 14.80
N ARG A 46 8.00 3.16 14.42
CA ARG A 46 9.19 3.84 14.90
C ARG A 46 10.46 3.02 14.74
N ASP A 47 10.46 2.14 13.74
CA ASP A 47 11.60 1.28 13.43
C ASP A 47 11.60 1.09 11.92
N LYS A 48 12.69 1.49 11.28
CA LYS A 48 12.76 1.49 9.83
C LYS A 48 12.64 0.08 9.25
N GLY A 49 13.33 -0.88 9.85
CA GLY A 49 13.29 -2.25 9.36
C GLY A 49 11.91 -2.86 9.46
N LEU A 50 11.24 -2.63 10.58
CA LEU A 50 9.88 -3.13 10.76
C LEU A 50 8.90 -2.43 9.84
N ALA A 51 9.11 -1.11 9.61
CA ALA A 51 8.24 -0.37 8.71
C ALA A 51 8.37 -0.89 7.28
N GLU A 52 9.59 -1.18 6.85
CA GLU A 52 9.80 -1.75 5.52
C GLU A 52 9.17 -3.13 5.39
N GLU A 53 9.32 -3.95 6.43
CA GLU A 53 8.71 -5.27 6.44
C GLU A 53 7.19 -5.19 6.34
N ALA A 54 6.58 -4.32 7.13
CA ALA A 54 5.13 -4.14 7.10
C ALA A 54 4.66 -3.65 5.75
N LEU A 55 5.41 -2.73 5.14
CA LEU A 55 5.07 -2.20 3.83
C LEU A 55 5.13 -3.29 2.76
N GLN A 56 6.18 -4.11 2.80
CA GLN A 56 6.32 -5.20 1.85
C GLN A 56 5.19 -6.22 1.99
N GLU A 57 4.84 -6.58 3.23
CA GLU A 57 3.74 -7.49 3.48
C GLU A 57 2.42 -6.91 3.01
N ALA A 58 2.24 -5.60 3.22
CA ALA A 58 1.03 -4.95 2.75
C ALA A 58 0.90 -5.02 1.23
N PHE A 59 2.01 -4.86 0.51
CA PHE A 59 1.95 -4.92 -0.95
C PHE A 59 1.75 -6.33 -1.48
N VAL A 60 2.24 -7.35 -0.79
CA VAL A 60 1.86 -8.72 -1.12
C VAL A 60 0.34 -8.87 -1.00
N HIS A 61 -0.23 -8.33 0.06
CA HIS A 61 -1.67 -8.37 0.28
C HIS A 61 -2.43 -7.62 -0.81
N ILE A 62 -1.91 -6.45 -1.20
CA ILE A 62 -2.52 -5.64 -2.27
C ILE A 62 -2.51 -6.40 -3.59
N TRP A 63 -1.43 -7.13 -3.88
CA TRP A 63 -1.36 -7.95 -5.08
C TRP A 63 -2.54 -8.92 -5.15
N PHE A 64 -2.83 -9.59 -4.05
CA PHE A 64 -3.93 -10.57 -4.03
C PHE A 64 -5.31 -9.93 -3.94
N LYS A 65 -5.40 -8.70 -3.41
CA LYS A 65 -6.69 -8.04 -3.24
C LYS A 65 -7.00 -7.00 -4.30
N ALA A 66 -6.13 -6.82 -5.27
CA ALA A 66 -6.34 -5.78 -6.28
C ALA A 66 -7.66 -5.97 -7.02
N ASN A 67 -8.08 -7.21 -7.23
CA ASN A 67 -9.33 -7.51 -7.93
C ASN A 67 -10.58 -7.18 -7.09
N GLU A 68 -10.41 -6.89 -5.81
CA GLU A 68 -11.52 -6.49 -4.94
C GLU A 68 -11.73 -4.98 -4.92
N TYR A 69 -10.76 -4.22 -5.43
CA TYR A 69 -10.92 -2.77 -5.45
C TYR A 69 -11.98 -2.36 -6.49
N ARG A 70 -12.86 -1.48 -6.09
CA ARG A 70 -13.90 -0.89 -6.96
C ARG A 70 -14.01 0.59 -6.64
N ASP A 71 -14.55 1.35 -7.59
CA ASP A 71 -14.73 2.79 -7.40
C ASP A 71 -15.52 3.11 -6.13
N GLU A 72 -16.45 2.23 -5.75
CA GLU A 72 -17.26 2.42 -4.55
C GLU A 72 -16.43 2.37 -3.27
N CYS A 73 -15.25 1.81 -3.34
CA CYS A 73 -14.34 1.77 -2.19
C CYS A 73 -13.67 3.11 -1.93
N GLY A 74 -13.88 4.09 -2.80
CA GLY A 74 -13.23 5.39 -2.70
C GLY A 74 -11.96 5.44 -3.54
N ALA A 75 -11.12 6.44 -3.29
CA ALA A 75 -9.88 6.59 -4.03
C ALA A 75 -8.90 5.46 -3.69
N VAL A 76 -7.99 5.21 -4.61
CA VAL A 76 -7.03 4.10 -4.47
C VAL A 76 -6.07 4.33 -3.32
N PHE A 77 -5.52 5.53 -3.19
CA PHE A 77 -4.50 5.75 -2.18
C PHE A 77 -5.01 5.49 -0.75
N PRO A 78 -6.18 6.01 -0.32
CA PRO A 78 -6.71 5.68 1.00
C PRO A 78 -6.98 4.18 1.19
N TRP A 79 -7.39 3.50 0.12
CA TRP A 79 -7.65 2.07 0.18
C TRP A 79 -6.34 1.30 0.45
N ILE A 80 -5.28 1.65 -0.27
CA ILE A 80 -3.95 1.06 -0.05
C ILE A 80 -3.43 1.43 1.34
N ALA A 81 -3.57 2.70 1.73
CA ALA A 81 -3.07 3.18 3.01
C ALA A 81 -3.72 2.43 4.17
N ALA A 82 -5.00 2.08 4.05
CA ALA A 82 -5.68 1.30 5.08
C ALA A 82 -5.03 -0.07 5.24
N ILE A 83 -4.66 -0.72 4.14
CA ILE A 83 -4.01 -2.02 4.19
C ILE A 83 -2.64 -1.92 4.86
N VAL A 84 -1.87 -0.89 4.48
CA VAL A 84 -0.56 -0.64 5.09
C VAL A 84 -0.71 -0.39 6.59
N ARG A 85 -1.72 0.37 6.97
CA ARG A 85 -1.97 0.68 8.37
C ARG A 85 -2.27 -0.59 9.17
N TYR A 86 -3.14 -1.45 8.63
CA TYR A 86 -3.49 -2.70 9.32
C TYR A 86 -2.27 -3.60 9.46
N ARG A 87 -1.45 -3.72 8.43
CA ARG A 87 -0.26 -4.54 8.52
C ARG A 87 0.75 -3.97 9.52
N SER A 88 0.88 -2.65 9.57
CA SER A 88 1.76 -2.01 10.53
C SER A 88 1.28 -2.25 11.96
N LEU A 89 -0.03 -2.18 12.19
CA LEU A 89 -0.60 -2.46 13.50
C LEU A 89 -0.41 -3.93 13.89
N ASP A 90 -0.54 -4.85 12.94
CA ASP A 90 -0.30 -6.26 13.19
C ASP A 90 1.14 -6.50 13.65
N VAL A 91 2.10 -5.88 12.98
CA VAL A 91 3.51 -6.00 13.35
C VAL A 91 3.72 -5.41 14.74
N GLN A 92 3.12 -4.28 15.05
CA GLN A 92 3.23 -3.64 16.34
C GLN A 92 2.68 -4.53 17.45
N ILE A 93 1.51 -5.13 17.22
CA ILE A 93 0.88 -6.02 18.19
C ILE A 93 1.72 -7.28 18.39
N GLY A 94 2.19 -7.88 17.29
CA GLY A 94 3.05 -9.06 17.37
C GLY A 94 4.29 -8.79 18.18
N ARG A 95 4.86 -7.60 18.03
CA ARG A 95 6.03 -7.21 18.79
C ARG A 95 5.73 -7.05 20.28
N ALA A 96 4.54 -6.54 20.58
CA ALA A 96 4.15 -6.35 21.98
C ALA A 96 3.95 -7.66 22.73
N HIS A 97 3.73 -8.75 22.01
CA HIS A 97 3.54 -10.06 22.62
C HIS A 97 4.85 -10.83 22.80
N VAL A 98 5.94 -10.30 22.32
CA VAL A 98 7.25 -10.89 22.51
C VAL A 98 7.92 -10.37 23.80
#